data_1fccf2c29795a48074a3dbd7c21df025
#
_entry.id   1fccf2c29795a48074a3dbd7c21df025
#
_cell.length_a   1.000
_cell.length_b   1.000
_cell.length_c   1.000
_cell.angle_alpha   90.00
_cell.angle_beta   90.00
_cell.angle_gamma   90.00
#
_symmetry.space_group_name_H-M   'P 1'
#
loop_
_entity.id
_entity.type
_entity.pdbx_description
1 polymer ?
#
loop_
_entity_poly.entity_id
_entity_poly.type
_entity_poly.pdbx_seq_one_letter_code
_entity_poly.pdbx_strand_id
1 'polypeptide(L)'
;VLTGKVNPSGKMPFTVPFKYEDGTIKTERQYPGIKEENDEYWQTHYDEGIYVGYRWYEAKGIPVQWAFGHGLSYTTFEFGQAKAGKASMTADGKMTVTVDVKNTGDREGAEVVQLYVADPVASIDRPVKELKGFEKVTLKPGETKTVTFTLDADDLSFYSIEKNGWVAEAGE
;
A
#
# COMPACT_ATOMS: atom_id res chain seq x y z
N VAL A 1 9.79 -22.65 -9.98
CA VAL A 1 10.37 -22.06 -8.77
C VAL A 1 11.28 -23.07 -8.09
N LEU A 2 10.78 -24.19 -7.55
CA LEU A 2 11.56 -25.15 -6.74
C LEU A 2 12.83 -25.68 -7.43
N THR A 3 12.82 -25.81 -8.74
CA THR A 3 13.97 -26.30 -9.54
C THR A 3 14.88 -25.16 -10.03
N GLY A 4 14.58 -23.91 -9.69
CA GLY A 4 15.32 -22.74 -10.15
C GLY A 4 15.08 -22.32 -11.61
N LYS A 5 14.21 -23.02 -12.35
CA LYS A 5 13.90 -22.68 -13.75
C LYS A 5 13.09 -21.41 -13.89
N VAL A 6 12.30 -21.06 -12.86
CA VAL A 6 11.49 -19.84 -12.81
C VAL A 6 11.86 -19.06 -11.56
N ASN A 7 12.26 -17.79 -11.73
CA ASN A 7 12.54 -16.89 -10.64
C ASN A 7 11.20 -16.37 -10.05
N PRO A 8 10.93 -16.53 -8.74
CA PRO A 8 9.71 -16.01 -8.13
C PRO A 8 9.71 -14.49 -8.14
N SER A 9 8.53 -13.89 -8.31
CA SER A 9 8.34 -12.44 -8.34
C SER A 9 6.98 -11.99 -7.80
N GLY A 10 6.27 -12.93 -7.15
CA GLY A 10 5.01 -12.61 -6.48
C GLY A 10 5.23 -11.77 -5.24
N LYS A 11 4.26 -10.90 -4.92
CA LYS A 11 4.23 -10.10 -3.70
C LYS A 11 2.99 -10.46 -2.90
N MET A 12 3.11 -10.42 -1.58
CA MET A 12 1.99 -10.65 -0.65
C MET A 12 0.92 -9.58 -0.83
N PRO A 13 -0.33 -9.93 -1.18
CA PRO A 13 -1.41 -8.97 -1.33
C PRO A 13 -2.12 -8.64 0.00
N PHE A 14 -1.59 -9.11 1.11
CA PHE A 14 -2.08 -8.85 2.46
C PHE A 14 -0.92 -8.94 3.46
N THR A 15 -1.14 -8.43 4.66
CA THR A 15 -0.19 -8.49 5.77
C THR A 15 -0.47 -9.72 6.63
N VAL A 16 0.57 -10.46 7.01
CA VAL A 16 0.47 -11.59 7.94
C VAL A 16 1.05 -11.18 9.28
N PRO A 17 0.25 -11.10 10.33
CA PRO A 17 0.72 -10.81 11.69
C PRO A 17 1.41 -12.01 12.33
N PHE A 18 2.11 -11.80 13.43
CA PHE A 18 2.65 -12.89 14.25
C PHE A 18 1.57 -13.64 15.02
N LYS A 19 0.49 -12.95 15.42
CA LYS A 19 -0.60 -13.49 16.22
C LYS A 19 -1.94 -13.03 15.67
N TYR A 20 -2.96 -13.86 15.86
CA TYR A 20 -4.34 -13.51 15.49
C TYR A 20 -4.82 -12.22 16.19
N GLU A 21 -4.45 -12.06 17.46
CA GLU A 21 -4.82 -10.92 18.27
C GLU A 21 -4.21 -9.58 17.80
N ASP A 22 -3.19 -9.62 16.95
CA ASP A 22 -2.60 -8.43 16.33
C ASP A 22 -3.50 -7.84 15.22
N GLY A 23 -4.48 -8.61 14.73
CA GLY A 23 -5.41 -8.19 13.69
C GLY A 23 -6.39 -7.10 14.10
N THR A 24 -7.20 -6.65 13.15
CA THR A 24 -8.18 -5.55 13.35
C THR A 24 -9.40 -5.96 14.19
N ILE A 25 -9.75 -7.26 14.20
CA ILE A 25 -10.89 -7.78 14.94
C ILE A 25 -10.54 -7.86 16.42
N LYS A 26 -11.24 -7.10 17.26
CA LYS A 26 -11.02 -6.97 18.70
C LYS A 26 -12.23 -7.34 19.55
N THR A 27 -13.40 -7.35 18.96
CA THR A 27 -14.67 -7.54 19.68
C THR A 27 -15.58 -8.50 18.94
N GLU A 28 -16.52 -9.12 19.68
CA GLU A 28 -17.57 -9.94 19.09
C GLU A 28 -18.48 -9.12 18.15
N ARG A 29 -18.64 -7.83 18.40
CA ARG A 29 -19.38 -6.92 17.54
C ARG A 29 -18.78 -6.83 16.14
N GLN A 30 -17.45 -6.87 16.01
CA GLN A 30 -16.76 -6.90 14.72
C GLN A 30 -16.87 -8.27 14.05
N TYR A 31 -16.70 -9.36 14.83
CA TYR A 31 -16.84 -10.73 14.33
C TYR A 31 -17.07 -11.70 15.51
N PRO A 32 -18.07 -12.60 15.42
CA PRO A 32 -18.97 -12.89 14.29
C PRO A 32 -20.09 -11.86 14.10
N GLY A 33 -20.13 -10.81 14.89
CA GLY A 33 -21.20 -9.84 14.98
C GLY A 33 -22.05 -10.03 16.22
N ILE A 34 -23.06 -9.20 16.36
CA ILE A 34 -24.07 -9.28 17.42
C ILE A 34 -25.45 -9.53 16.81
N LYS A 35 -26.30 -10.23 17.54
CA LYS A 35 -27.69 -10.46 17.17
C LYS A 35 -28.56 -10.20 18.39
N GLU A 36 -29.34 -9.14 18.32
CA GLU A 36 -30.33 -8.84 19.37
C GLU A 36 -31.57 -9.75 19.22
N GLU A 37 -32.40 -9.82 20.26
CA GLU A 37 -33.49 -10.78 20.34
C GLU A 37 -34.49 -10.69 19.18
N ASN A 38 -34.68 -9.49 18.62
CA ASN A 38 -35.61 -9.22 17.53
C ASN A 38 -34.94 -9.08 16.14
N ASP A 39 -33.64 -9.30 16.04
CA ASP A 39 -32.91 -9.18 14.77
C ASP A 39 -33.12 -10.44 13.92
N GLU A 40 -33.39 -10.26 12.62
CA GLU A 40 -33.45 -11.36 11.66
C GLU A 40 -32.05 -11.89 11.36
N TYR A 41 -31.05 -11.01 11.27
CA TYR A 41 -29.67 -11.32 10.87
C TYR A 41 -28.66 -10.86 11.90
N TRP A 42 -27.45 -11.46 11.85
CA TRP A 42 -26.28 -10.99 12.58
C TRP A 42 -25.82 -9.64 12.02
N GLN A 43 -25.52 -8.71 12.91
CA GLN A 43 -24.99 -7.38 12.57
C GLN A 43 -23.49 -7.34 12.84
N THR A 44 -22.71 -7.11 11.79
CA THR A 44 -21.26 -6.98 11.87
C THR A 44 -20.87 -5.51 11.70
N HIS A 45 -20.02 -5.01 12.57
CA HIS A 45 -19.59 -3.62 12.59
C HIS A 45 -18.12 -3.52 12.22
N TYR A 46 -17.81 -2.62 11.29
CA TYR A 46 -16.46 -2.31 10.83
C TYR A 46 -15.86 -1.18 11.68
N ASP A 47 -15.67 -1.43 12.98
CA ASP A 47 -15.21 -0.45 13.97
C ASP A 47 -13.75 0.00 13.71
N GLU A 48 -12.99 -0.76 12.91
CA GLU A 48 -11.65 -0.40 12.46
C GLU A 48 -11.63 0.75 11.45
N GLY A 49 -12.76 1.08 10.82
CA GLY A 49 -12.89 2.16 9.85
C GLY A 49 -11.95 1.99 8.65
N ILE A 50 -11.13 3.01 8.39
CA ILE A 50 -10.17 3.02 7.26
C ILE A 50 -8.93 2.15 7.49
N TYR A 51 -8.72 1.68 8.72
CA TYR A 51 -7.52 0.93 9.10
C TYR A 51 -7.65 -0.55 8.79
N VAL A 52 -7.57 -0.90 7.51
CA VAL A 52 -7.63 -2.28 7.00
C VAL A 52 -6.27 -2.70 6.46
N GLY A 53 -5.88 -3.95 6.68
CA GLY A 53 -4.64 -4.53 6.18
C GLY A 53 -3.40 -3.80 6.70
N TYR A 54 -2.45 -3.47 5.82
CA TYR A 54 -1.19 -2.80 6.19
C TYR A 54 -1.40 -1.47 6.91
N ARG A 55 -2.49 -0.73 6.62
CA ARG A 55 -2.83 0.55 7.25
C ARG A 55 -3.01 0.41 8.76
N TRP A 56 -3.62 -0.69 9.21
CA TRP A 56 -3.78 -1.00 10.64
C TRP A 56 -2.44 -1.21 11.32
N TYR A 57 -1.63 -2.12 10.78
CA TYR A 57 -0.37 -2.49 11.43
C TYR A 57 0.61 -1.32 11.49
N GLU A 58 0.67 -0.51 10.45
CA GLU A 58 1.50 0.69 10.40
C GLU A 58 1.01 1.77 11.37
N ALA A 59 -0.28 2.09 11.37
CA ALA A 59 -0.85 3.10 12.26
C ALA A 59 -0.71 2.72 13.75
N LYS A 60 -0.73 1.43 14.07
CA LYS A 60 -0.57 0.94 15.45
C LYS A 60 0.86 0.54 15.81
N GLY A 61 1.81 0.64 14.87
CA GLY A 61 3.19 0.23 15.09
C GLY A 61 3.35 -1.27 15.45
N ILE A 62 2.45 -2.12 14.93
CA ILE A 62 2.42 -3.55 15.23
C ILE A 62 3.40 -4.27 14.30
N PRO A 63 4.39 -5.01 14.83
CA PRO A 63 5.30 -5.81 14.01
C PRO A 63 4.55 -6.96 13.34
N VAL A 64 4.96 -7.28 12.11
CA VAL A 64 4.30 -8.30 11.30
C VAL A 64 5.30 -9.34 10.81
N GLN A 65 4.83 -10.57 10.59
CA GLN A 65 5.68 -11.65 10.08
C GLN A 65 6.02 -11.42 8.61
N TRP A 66 5.02 -11.08 7.80
CA TRP A 66 5.19 -10.69 6.40
C TRP A 66 4.31 -9.49 6.09
N ALA A 67 4.95 -8.41 5.65
CA ALA A 67 4.25 -7.19 5.28
C ALA A 67 3.51 -7.35 3.93
N PHE A 68 2.49 -6.56 3.71
CA PHE A 68 1.94 -6.31 2.39
C PHE A 68 3.08 -5.92 1.43
N GLY A 69 3.10 -6.51 0.23
CA GLY A 69 4.16 -6.29 -0.74
C GLY A 69 5.44 -7.11 -0.51
N HIS A 70 5.52 -7.91 0.56
CA HIS A 70 6.66 -8.81 0.77
C HIS A 70 6.76 -9.86 -0.34
N GLY A 71 7.96 -10.16 -0.78
CA GLY A 71 8.23 -11.21 -1.75
C GLY A 71 9.72 -11.52 -1.84
N LEU A 72 10.02 -12.72 -2.33
CA LEU A 72 11.38 -13.20 -2.50
C LEU A 72 11.73 -13.34 -3.99
N SER A 73 13.01 -13.26 -4.29
CA SER A 73 13.57 -13.47 -5.62
C SER A 73 14.87 -14.25 -5.50
N TYR A 74 15.30 -14.90 -6.60
CA TYR A 74 16.63 -15.48 -6.72
C TYR A 74 17.68 -14.48 -7.22
N THR A 75 17.29 -13.23 -7.38
CA THR A 75 18.18 -12.10 -7.65
C THR A 75 17.93 -10.97 -6.66
N THR A 76 18.74 -9.93 -6.70
CA THR A 76 18.63 -8.76 -5.83
C THR A 76 18.37 -7.51 -6.66
N PHE A 77 17.64 -6.57 -6.06
CA PHE A 77 17.32 -5.29 -6.70
C PHE A 77 17.73 -4.14 -5.79
N GLU A 78 18.21 -3.09 -6.42
CA GLU A 78 18.51 -1.82 -5.79
C GLU A 78 17.58 -0.75 -6.33
N PHE A 79 17.01 0.05 -5.43
CA PHE A 79 16.17 1.19 -5.77
C PHE A 79 16.97 2.47 -5.62
N GLY A 80 16.95 3.29 -6.65
CA GLY A 80 17.47 4.66 -6.58
C GLY A 80 16.57 5.55 -5.71
N GLN A 81 16.98 6.81 -5.60
CA GLN A 81 16.17 7.81 -4.93
C GLN A 81 14.94 8.16 -5.79
N ALA A 82 13.76 8.15 -5.17
CA ALA A 82 12.54 8.64 -5.81
C ALA A 82 12.64 10.15 -6.08
N LYS A 83 12.17 10.58 -7.25
CA LYS A 83 12.24 11.98 -7.71
C LYS A 83 10.85 12.42 -8.13
N ALA A 84 10.34 13.48 -7.52
CA ALA A 84 9.16 14.19 -8.00
C ALA A 84 9.55 15.08 -9.20
N GLY A 85 8.73 15.08 -10.23
CA GLY A 85 8.98 15.88 -11.44
C GLY A 85 8.80 17.39 -11.24
N LYS A 86 8.13 17.80 -10.16
CA LYS A 86 7.90 19.19 -9.75
C LYS A 86 7.91 19.27 -8.22
N ALA A 87 8.14 20.47 -7.70
CA ALA A 87 8.07 20.75 -6.27
C ALA A 87 6.64 20.81 -5.72
N SER A 88 5.65 21.10 -6.58
CA SER A 88 4.24 21.19 -6.22
C SER A 88 3.34 20.94 -7.42
N MET A 89 2.08 20.64 -7.17
CA MET A 89 1.03 20.57 -8.20
C MET A 89 -0.24 21.28 -7.71
N THR A 90 -1.03 21.76 -8.66
CA THR A 90 -2.37 22.30 -8.41
C THR A 90 -3.39 21.17 -8.33
N ALA A 91 -4.59 21.47 -7.80
CA ALA A 91 -5.66 20.47 -7.65
C ALA A 91 -6.13 19.83 -8.98
N ASP A 92 -5.94 20.49 -10.10
CA ASP A 92 -6.22 20.02 -11.46
C ASP A 92 -4.98 19.51 -12.19
N GLY A 93 -3.83 19.52 -11.52
CA GLY A 93 -2.54 19.15 -12.08
C GLY A 93 -2.24 17.66 -12.03
N LYS A 94 -1.06 17.33 -12.59
CA LYS A 94 -0.48 15.98 -12.48
C LYS A 94 0.96 16.07 -12.01
N MET A 95 1.37 15.12 -11.19
CA MET A 95 2.73 14.96 -10.69
C MET A 95 3.30 13.64 -11.20
N THR A 96 4.48 13.69 -11.80
CA THR A 96 5.24 12.47 -12.10
C THR A 96 6.19 12.15 -10.97
N VAL A 97 6.28 10.88 -10.61
CA VAL A 97 7.28 10.36 -9.67
C VAL A 97 8.07 9.27 -10.38
N THR A 98 9.39 9.40 -10.38
CA THR A 98 10.28 8.43 -11.03
C THR A 98 11.21 7.78 -10.04
N VAL A 99 11.57 6.53 -10.28
CA VAL A 99 12.56 5.79 -9.53
C VAL A 99 13.31 4.84 -10.47
N ASP A 100 14.63 4.79 -10.33
CA ASP A 100 15.44 3.79 -11.02
C ASP A 100 15.47 2.49 -10.22
N VAL A 101 15.30 1.37 -10.92
CA VAL A 101 15.41 0.03 -10.34
C VAL A 101 16.48 -0.74 -11.11
N LYS A 102 17.46 -1.26 -10.40
CA LYS A 102 18.56 -2.03 -10.94
C LYS A 102 18.56 -3.45 -10.43
N ASN A 103 18.73 -4.40 -11.32
CA ASN A 103 19.03 -5.78 -10.92
C ASN A 103 20.51 -5.88 -10.60
N THR A 104 20.86 -6.11 -9.34
CA THR A 104 22.25 -6.21 -8.84
C THR A 104 22.77 -7.63 -8.74
N GLY A 105 21.90 -8.63 -9.00
CA GLY A 105 22.30 -10.05 -9.01
C GLY A 105 22.71 -10.54 -10.39
N ASP A 106 22.93 -11.83 -10.49
CA ASP A 106 23.47 -12.54 -11.66
C ASP A 106 22.39 -13.23 -12.52
N ARG A 107 21.12 -13.07 -12.16
CA ARG A 107 19.98 -13.73 -12.81
C ARG A 107 18.90 -12.71 -13.19
N GLU A 108 18.26 -12.94 -14.34
CA GLU A 108 17.05 -12.19 -14.70
C GLU A 108 15.95 -12.41 -13.65
N GLY A 109 15.27 -11.33 -13.28
CA GLY A 109 14.18 -11.36 -12.34
C GLY A 109 13.22 -10.19 -12.55
N ALA A 110 12.05 -10.31 -11.92
CA ALA A 110 11.07 -9.24 -11.93
C ALA A 110 10.81 -8.74 -10.51
N GLU A 111 10.66 -7.42 -10.40
CA GLU A 111 10.35 -6.72 -9.16
C GLU A 111 9.05 -5.90 -9.32
N VAL A 112 8.30 -5.73 -8.24
CA VAL A 112 7.11 -4.89 -8.21
C VAL A 112 7.43 -3.62 -7.45
N VAL A 113 7.54 -2.52 -8.19
CA VAL A 113 7.72 -1.18 -7.63
C VAL A 113 6.37 -0.68 -7.13
N GLN A 114 6.32 -0.21 -5.89
CA GLN A 114 5.10 0.29 -5.25
C GLN A 114 5.30 1.76 -4.88
N LEU A 115 4.35 2.60 -5.27
CA LEU A 115 4.31 4.01 -4.89
C LEU A 115 3.28 4.22 -3.77
N TYR A 116 3.75 4.75 -2.66
CA TYR A 116 2.90 5.16 -1.54
C TYR A 116 2.94 6.66 -1.37
N VAL A 117 1.81 7.23 -1.02
CA VAL A 117 1.66 8.65 -0.66
C VAL A 117 1.26 8.75 0.80
N ALA A 118 1.90 9.64 1.53
CA ALA A 118 1.58 10.01 2.90
C ALA A 118 1.12 11.47 2.95
N ASP A 119 0.16 11.76 3.81
CA ASP A 119 -0.26 13.11 4.16
C ASP A 119 -0.17 13.25 5.68
N PRO A 120 0.96 13.78 6.19
CA PRO A 120 1.21 13.84 7.64
C PRO A 120 0.39 14.94 8.35
N VAL A 121 -0.25 15.84 7.61
CA VAL A 121 -1.00 16.99 8.15
C VAL A 121 -2.39 17.09 7.50
N ALA A 122 -3.10 15.97 7.50
CA ALA A 122 -4.46 15.93 6.97
C ALA A 122 -5.50 16.56 7.92
N SER A 123 -6.56 17.12 7.37
CA SER A 123 -7.70 17.68 8.14
C SER A 123 -8.57 16.60 8.78
N ILE A 124 -8.44 15.35 8.33
CA ILE A 124 -9.15 14.18 8.86
C ILE A 124 -8.14 13.07 9.20
N ASP A 125 -8.62 12.04 9.91
CA ASP A 125 -7.82 10.84 10.18
C ASP A 125 -7.52 10.10 8.87
N ARG A 126 -6.23 9.89 8.58
CA ARG A 126 -5.73 9.18 7.39
C ARG A 126 -4.70 8.13 7.75
N PRO A 127 -4.56 7.08 6.91
CA PRO A 127 -3.47 6.11 7.08
C PRO A 127 -2.10 6.78 6.99
N VAL A 128 -1.10 6.20 7.65
CA VAL A 128 0.30 6.67 7.59
C VAL A 128 0.78 6.84 6.16
N LYS A 129 0.35 5.93 5.27
CA LYS A 129 0.57 6.01 3.82
C LYS A 129 -0.44 5.16 3.08
N GLU A 130 -0.68 5.48 1.82
CA GLU A 130 -1.60 4.77 0.95
C GLU A 130 -0.93 4.37 -0.36
N LEU A 131 -1.11 3.12 -0.78
CA LEU A 131 -0.66 2.64 -2.09
C LEU A 131 -1.45 3.35 -3.20
N LYS A 132 -0.76 4.10 -4.04
CA LYS A 132 -1.36 4.85 -5.17
C LYS A 132 -0.94 4.31 -6.54
N GLY A 133 0.10 3.50 -6.59
CA GLY A 133 0.51 2.87 -7.84
C GLY A 133 1.45 1.71 -7.64
N PHE A 134 1.48 0.80 -8.60
CA PHE A 134 2.47 -0.25 -8.66
C PHE A 134 2.77 -0.63 -10.11
N GLU A 135 4.01 -1.03 -10.36
CA GLU A 135 4.44 -1.52 -11.67
C GLU A 135 5.41 -2.68 -11.52
N LYS A 136 5.20 -3.73 -12.31
CA LYS A 136 6.09 -4.88 -12.35
C LYS A 136 7.06 -4.76 -13.51
N VAL A 137 8.35 -4.73 -13.20
CA VAL A 137 9.43 -4.63 -14.18
C VAL A 137 10.29 -5.88 -14.18
N THR A 138 10.64 -6.36 -15.37
CA THR A 138 11.60 -7.45 -15.56
C THR A 138 12.95 -6.86 -15.96
N LEU A 139 14.02 -7.32 -15.31
CA LEU A 139 15.38 -6.81 -15.45
C LEU A 139 16.38 -7.95 -15.62
N LYS A 140 17.23 -7.83 -16.62
CA LYS A 140 18.40 -8.69 -16.79
C LYS A 140 19.47 -8.35 -15.76
N PRO A 141 20.46 -9.23 -15.50
CA PRO A 141 21.61 -8.90 -14.67
C PRO A 141 22.27 -7.59 -15.07
N GLY A 142 22.46 -6.69 -14.10
CA GLY A 142 23.05 -5.37 -14.30
C GLY A 142 22.14 -4.33 -14.97
N GLU A 143 20.98 -4.72 -15.48
CA GLU A 143 20.04 -3.80 -16.13
C GLU A 143 19.41 -2.84 -15.12
N THR A 144 19.25 -1.59 -15.54
CA THR A 144 18.53 -0.53 -14.81
C THR A 144 17.36 -0.06 -15.66
N LYS A 145 16.20 0.11 -15.05
CA LYS A 145 15.01 0.73 -15.66
C LYS A 145 14.48 1.82 -14.76
N THR A 146 14.07 2.93 -15.38
CA THR A 146 13.32 3.99 -14.70
C THR A 146 11.83 3.64 -14.75
N VAL A 147 11.20 3.56 -13.59
CA VAL A 147 9.75 3.44 -13.44
C VAL A 147 9.18 4.83 -13.20
N THR A 148 8.07 5.13 -13.86
CA THR A 148 7.40 6.42 -13.78
C THR A 148 5.94 6.22 -13.38
N PHE A 149 5.54 6.87 -12.31
CA PHE A 149 4.14 6.97 -11.89
C PHE A 149 3.64 8.39 -12.17
N THR A 150 2.35 8.48 -12.41
CA THR A 150 1.66 9.78 -12.53
C THR A 150 0.57 9.82 -11.47
N LEU A 151 0.63 10.83 -10.61
CA LEU A 151 -0.38 11.13 -9.61
C LEU A 151 -1.22 12.31 -10.08
N ASP A 152 -2.50 12.27 -9.78
CA ASP A 152 -3.41 13.40 -9.95
C ASP A 152 -4.21 13.68 -8.66
N ALA A 153 -5.21 14.55 -8.74
CA ALA A 153 -5.98 14.93 -7.57
C ALA A 153 -6.76 13.77 -6.95
N ASP A 154 -7.24 12.84 -7.77
CA ASP A 154 -8.00 11.68 -7.27
C ASP A 154 -7.13 10.77 -6.40
N ASP A 155 -5.85 10.63 -6.76
CA ASP A 155 -4.88 9.87 -5.95
C ASP A 155 -4.66 10.48 -4.55
N LEU A 156 -4.82 11.81 -4.43
CA LEU A 156 -4.60 12.55 -3.19
C LEU A 156 -5.89 12.80 -2.40
N SER A 157 -7.05 12.52 -3.02
CA SER A 157 -8.36 12.80 -2.45
C SER A 157 -8.77 11.83 -1.35
N PHE A 158 -9.59 12.33 -0.44
CA PHE A 158 -10.37 11.56 0.51
C PHE A 158 -11.86 11.91 0.41
N TYR A 159 -12.73 11.02 0.88
CA TYR A 159 -14.15 11.30 0.91
C TYR A 159 -14.52 12.11 2.14
N SER A 160 -15.05 13.32 1.94
CA SER A 160 -15.55 14.19 3.02
C SER A 160 -17.05 13.96 3.21
N ILE A 161 -17.45 13.51 4.40
CA ILE A 161 -18.86 13.35 4.77
C ILE A 161 -19.54 14.72 4.80
N GLU A 162 -18.86 15.74 5.30
CA GLU A 162 -19.40 17.12 5.40
C GLU A 162 -19.70 17.70 4.02
N LYS A 163 -18.80 17.51 3.06
CA LYS A 163 -18.95 18.00 1.67
C LYS A 163 -19.71 17.02 0.77
N ASN A 164 -20.02 15.83 1.29
CA ASN A 164 -20.64 14.73 0.56
C ASN A 164 -19.94 14.46 -0.80
N GLY A 165 -18.62 14.39 -0.79
CA GLY A 165 -17.82 14.21 -2.00
C GLY A 165 -16.33 14.03 -1.76
N TRP A 166 -15.61 13.71 -2.83
CA TRP A 166 -14.15 13.58 -2.83
C TRP A 166 -13.48 14.95 -2.78
N VAL A 167 -12.48 15.09 -1.95
CA VAL A 167 -11.77 16.36 -1.69
C VAL A 167 -10.28 16.10 -1.68
N ALA A 168 -9.54 16.86 -2.47
CA ALA A 168 -8.10 17.04 -2.30
C ALA A 168 -7.89 18.34 -1.52
N GLU A 169 -7.09 18.28 -0.47
CA GLU A 169 -6.69 19.46 0.29
C GLU A 169 -5.22 19.81 0.05
N ALA A 170 -4.85 21.05 0.37
CA ALA A 170 -3.46 21.45 0.31
C ALA A 170 -2.68 20.78 1.44
N GLY A 171 -1.54 20.14 1.10
CA GLY A 171 -0.68 19.43 2.03
C GLY A 171 0.73 19.30 1.48
N GLU A 172 1.61 18.64 2.24
CA GLU A 172 2.99 18.35 1.88
C GLU A 172 3.21 16.86 1.60
#